data_24a4cfd40a914fbac220eadad4c9e17d
#
_entry.id   24a4cfd40a914fbac220eadad4c9e17d
#
_cell.length_a   1.000
_cell.length_b   1.000
_cell.length_c   1.000
_cell.angle_alpha   90.00
_cell.angle_beta   90.00
_cell.angle_gamma   90.00
#
_symmetry.space_group_name_H-M   'P 1'
#
loop_
_entity.id
_entity.type
_entity.pdbx_description
1 polymer ?
#
loop_
_entity_poly.entity_id
_entity_poly.type
_entity_poly.pdbx_seq_one_letter_code
_entity_poly.pdbx_strand_id
1 'polypeptide(L)'
;MKQSEIFIRSYPSPLGEMILSSDGEALTGLWFKDQKHLPDWLRDVERLTWDAGVGIGAGAGAGTGTGAETDSGMLRDPSRSISDRPVPVLDEAVWWLDSYFAGREPGFTPLLRPYKSSPFRQKVWDALREIPYGETRTYGEIAEKIGCRHSAQAVGNAVGHNPISLIIPCHRVLGKDGSLTGYAGGLERKAWLLRLEGSLPE
;
A
#
# COMPACT_ATOMS: atom_id res chain seq x y z
N MET A 1 -19.41 -7.45 -19.40
CA MET A 1 -18.27 -6.78 -18.75
C MET A 1 -17.70 -7.80 -17.76
N LYS A 2 -16.42 -8.21 -17.87
CA LYS A 2 -15.81 -9.12 -16.89
C LYS A 2 -15.77 -8.42 -15.53
N GLN A 3 -16.36 -9.01 -14.52
CA GLN A 3 -16.21 -8.60 -13.14
C GLN A 3 -14.72 -8.64 -12.80
N SER A 4 -14.16 -7.53 -12.39
CA SER A 4 -12.76 -7.47 -11.94
C SER A 4 -12.71 -8.07 -10.53
N GLU A 5 -12.21 -9.29 -10.41
CA GLU A 5 -11.92 -9.89 -9.12
C GLU A 5 -10.86 -9.04 -8.41
N ILE A 6 -11.01 -8.85 -7.10
CA ILE A 6 -10.00 -8.21 -6.26
C ILE A 6 -9.55 -9.25 -5.24
N PHE A 7 -8.24 -9.49 -5.20
CA PHE A 7 -7.60 -10.36 -4.24
C PHE A 7 -7.03 -9.51 -3.12
N ILE A 8 -7.23 -9.93 -1.88
CA ILE A 8 -6.78 -9.19 -0.68
C ILE A 8 -5.98 -10.14 0.20
N ARG A 9 -4.89 -9.61 0.78
CA ARG A 9 -4.07 -10.30 1.77
C ARG A 9 -3.67 -9.34 2.88
N SER A 10 -3.69 -9.78 4.13
CA SER A 10 -3.09 -9.05 5.23
C SER A 10 -1.62 -9.43 5.41
N TYR A 11 -0.83 -8.49 5.93
CA TYR A 11 0.58 -8.66 6.26
C TYR A 11 0.89 -8.03 7.63
N PRO A 12 1.32 -8.82 8.62
CA PRO A 12 1.73 -8.29 9.93
C PRO A 12 3.11 -7.65 9.82
N SER A 13 3.17 -6.32 9.80
CA SER A 13 4.44 -5.61 9.79
C SER A 13 4.86 -5.15 11.20
N PRO A 14 6.14 -4.79 11.43
CA PRO A 14 6.59 -4.17 12.67
C PRO A 14 5.87 -2.85 13.00
N LEU A 15 5.25 -2.22 12.01
CA LEU A 15 4.54 -0.93 12.13
C LEU A 15 3.01 -1.09 12.18
N GLY A 16 2.53 -2.31 12.34
CA GLY A 16 1.10 -2.65 12.35
C GLY A 16 0.66 -3.42 11.11
N GLU A 17 -0.59 -3.82 11.10
CA GLU A 17 -1.15 -4.62 10.01
C GLU A 17 -1.22 -3.82 8.71
N MET A 18 -0.80 -4.45 7.62
CA MET A 18 -0.90 -3.91 6.26
C MET A 18 -1.85 -4.76 5.42
N ILE A 19 -2.48 -4.13 4.45
CA ILE A 19 -3.42 -4.77 3.52
C ILE A 19 -2.88 -4.61 2.11
N LEU A 20 -2.75 -5.74 1.43
CA LEU A 20 -2.36 -5.85 0.03
C LEU A 20 -3.60 -6.10 -0.82
N SER A 21 -3.67 -5.50 -2.00
CA SER A 21 -4.69 -5.84 -2.99
C SER A 21 -4.09 -6.06 -4.38
N SER A 22 -4.71 -6.96 -5.15
CA SER A 22 -4.32 -7.29 -6.52
C SER A 22 -5.56 -7.51 -7.40
N ASP A 23 -5.41 -7.31 -8.69
CA ASP A 23 -6.38 -7.71 -9.72
C ASP A 23 -6.11 -9.12 -10.28
N GLY A 24 -5.18 -9.86 -9.65
CA GLY A 24 -4.72 -11.19 -10.07
C GLY A 24 -3.43 -11.17 -10.87
N GLU A 25 -3.06 -10.04 -11.46
CA GLU A 25 -1.84 -9.88 -12.27
C GLU A 25 -0.86 -8.90 -11.62
N ALA A 26 -1.35 -7.78 -11.10
CA ALA A 26 -0.55 -6.69 -10.55
C ALA A 26 -1.00 -6.32 -9.14
N LEU A 27 -0.07 -5.77 -8.36
CA LEU A 27 -0.38 -5.14 -7.08
C LEU A 27 -1.10 -3.81 -7.33
N THR A 28 -2.34 -3.70 -6.85
CA THR A 28 -3.18 -2.52 -7.04
C THR A 28 -3.23 -1.63 -5.80
N GLY A 29 -2.83 -2.18 -4.64
CA GLY A 29 -2.78 -1.43 -3.39
C GLY A 29 -1.95 -2.10 -2.31
N LEU A 30 -1.41 -1.27 -1.43
CA LEU A 30 -0.68 -1.65 -0.22
C LEU A 30 -0.80 -0.52 0.80
N TRP A 31 -1.49 -0.76 1.90
CA TRP A 31 -1.81 0.27 2.90
C TRP A 31 -1.56 -0.25 4.31
N PHE A 32 -1.20 0.65 5.24
CA PHE A 32 -1.45 0.38 6.66
C PHE A 32 -2.96 0.42 6.92
N LYS A 33 -3.47 -0.49 7.71
CA LYS A 33 -4.90 -0.66 7.97
C LYS A 33 -5.59 0.59 8.51
N ASP A 34 -4.86 1.39 9.28
CA ASP A 34 -5.32 2.61 9.95
C ASP A 34 -4.87 3.91 9.28
N GLN A 35 -4.25 3.83 8.08
CA GLN A 35 -3.79 5.04 7.40
C GLN A 35 -4.93 5.91 6.86
N LYS A 36 -4.62 7.18 6.60
CA LYS A 36 -5.52 8.09 5.90
C LYS A 36 -5.69 7.70 4.43
N HIS A 37 -6.81 8.12 3.83
CA HIS A 37 -7.09 7.96 2.39
C HIS A 37 -7.18 6.51 1.91
N LEU A 38 -7.62 5.59 2.77
CA LEU A 38 -8.03 4.25 2.34
C LEU A 38 -9.17 4.35 1.32
N PRO A 39 -9.20 3.51 0.29
CA PRO A 39 -10.33 3.46 -0.62
C PRO A 39 -11.61 3.00 0.10
N ASP A 40 -12.75 3.58 -0.27
CA ASP A 40 -14.03 3.32 0.43
C ASP A 40 -14.40 1.83 0.42
N TRP A 41 -14.16 1.15 -0.72
CA TRP A 41 -14.44 -0.28 -0.82
C TRP A 41 -13.63 -1.14 0.18
N LEU A 42 -12.43 -0.70 0.57
CA LEU A 42 -11.62 -1.44 1.55
C LEU A 42 -12.23 -1.33 2.96
N ARG A 43 -12.80 -0.18 3.30
CA ARG A 43 -13.52 0.02 4.56
C ARG A 43 -14.76 -0.86 4.66
N ASP A 44 -15.45 -1.07 3.54
CA ASP A 44 -16.63 -1.94 3.47
C ASP A 44 -16.24 -3.41 3.64
N VAL A 45 -15.14 -3.84 3.02
CA VAL A 45 -14.60 -5.20 3.17
C VAL A 45 -14.19 -5.48 4.63
N GLU A 46 -13.54 -4.53 5.29
CA GLU A 46 -13.18 -4.68 6.70
C GLU A 46 -14.41 -4.89 7.57
N ARG A 47 -15.48 -4.12 7.37
CA ARG A 47 -16.75 -4.31 8.09
C ARG A 47 -17.31 -5.70 7.89
N LEU A 48 -17.36 -6.19 6.67
CA LEU A 48 -17.93 -7.50 6.33
C LEU A 48 -17.12 -8.67 6.90
N THR A 49 -15.79 -8.59 6.93
CA THR A 49 -14.92 -9.66 7.46
C THR A 49 -14.90 -9.71 8.99
N TRP A 50 -14.98 -8.57 9.67
CA TRP A 50 -15.03 -8.51 11.14
C TRP A 50 -16.37 -8.97 11.69
N ASP A 51 -17.49 -8.57 11.08
CA ASP A 51 -18.84 -8.96 11.52
C ASP A 51 -19.15 -10.43 11.24
N ALA A 52 -18.49 -11.04 10.22
CA ALA A 52 -18.70 -12.43 9.84
C ALA A 52 -17.75 -13.43 10.52
N GLY A 53 -16.77 -12.98 11.33
CA GLY A 53 -15.78 -13.86 11.96
C GLY A 53 -14.85 -14.58 10.96
N VAL A 54 -14.85 -14.17 9.70
CA VAL A 54 -13.98 -14.71 8.64
C VAL A 54 -12.64 -13.99 8.70
N GLY A 55 -11.66 -14.59 9.34
CA GLY A 55 -10.29 -14.07 9.38
C GLY A 55 -9.76 -13.94 7.94
N ILE A 56 -9.24 -12.78 7.57
CA ILE A 56 -8.42 -12.63 6.36
C ILE A 56 -7.20 -13.52 6.59
N GLY A 57 -7.08 -14.62 5.85
CA GLY A 57 -6.12 -15.68 6.11
C GLY A 57 -4.70 -15.16 6.25
N ALA A 58 -4.15 -15.23 7.46
CA ALA A 58 -2.72 -15.20 7.67
C ALA A 58 -2.17 -16.53 7.14
N GLY A 59 -1.38 -16.50 6.09
CA GLY A 59 -0.73 -17.70 5.56
C GLY A 59 0.24 -18.29 6.58
N ALA A 60 -0.22 -19.32 7.30
CA ALA A 60 0.64 -20.27 8.01
C ALA A 60 -0.15 -21.56 8.28
N GLY A 61 0.28 -22.66 7.66
CA GLY A 61 0.23 -24.02 8.18
C GLY A 61 -1.14 -24.68 8.45
N ALA A 62 -1.43 -25.67 7.62
CA ALA A 62 -2.19 -26.91 7.86
C ALA A 62 -3.03 -27.04 9.14
N GLY A 63 -4.35 -27.14 8.98
CA GLY A 63 -5.28 -27.61 10.00
C GLY A 63 -6.62 -27.97 9.39
N THR A 64 -6.90 -29.26 9.30
CA THR A 64 -8.17 -29.87 8.88
C THR A 64 -9.31 -29.50 9.82
N GLY A 65 -10.40 -28.96 9.31
CA GLY A 65 -11.60 -28.75 10.12
C GLY A 65 -12.84 -28.59 9.24
N THR A 66 -13.71 -29.56 9.33
CA THR A 66 -14.97 -29.78 8.64
C THR A 66 -16.03 -28.71 8.94
N GLY A 67 -16.70 -28.21 7.91
CA GLY A 67 -18.14 -27.95 7.78
C GLY A 67 -18.83 -27.00 8.73
N ALA A 68 -19.34 -25.89 8.16
CA ALA A 68 -20.74 -25.46 8.31
C ALA A 68 -21.04 -24.35 7.30
N GLU A 69 -21.89 -24.64 6.33
CA GLU A 69 -22.55 -23.64 5.49
C GLU A 69 -23.54 -22.85 6.37
N THR A 70 -23.35 -21.56 6.47
CA THR A 70 -24.43 -20.64 6.85
C THR A 70 -24.56 -19.59 5.77
N ASP A 71 -25.55 -19.85 4.92
CA ASP A 71 -26.14 -18.89 3.99
C ASP A 71 -26.69 -17.69 4.78
N SER A 72 -26.07 -16.55 4.68
CA SER A 72 -26.69 -15.27 5.01
C SER A 72 -26.44 -14.29 3.86
N GLY A 73 -27.44 -14.24 2.98
CA GLY A 73 -27.53 -13.28 1.90
C GLY A 73 -27.50 -11.84 2.42
N MET A 74 -26.39 -11.15 2.22
CA MET A 74 -26.31 -9.70 2.38
C MET A 74 -25.34 -9.10 1.38
N LEU A 75 -25.93 -8.28 0.49
CA LEU A 75 -25.35 -7.17 -0.27
C LEU A 75 -23.89 -7.34 -0.69
N ARG A 76 -23.65 -8.30 -1.58
CA ARG A 76 -22.45 -8.33 -2.40
C ARG A 76 -22.59 -7.22 -3.44
N ASP A 77 -21.67 -6.27 -3.48
CA ASP A 77 -21.45 -5.54 -4.72
C ASP A 77 -21.15 -6.64 -5.78
N PRO A 78 -22.06 -6.87 -6.74
CA PRO A 78 -21.93 -7.99 -7.67
C PRO A 78 -20.71 -7.84 -8.61
N SER A 79 -19.95 -6.75 -8.51
CA SER A 79 -18.74 -6.48 -9.27
C SER A 79 -17.44 -6.91 -8.58
N ARG A 80 -17.46 -7.40 -7.33
CA ARG A 80 -16.26 -7.73 -6.55
C ARG A 80 -16.36 -9.07 -5.85
N SER A 81 -15.38 -9.94 -6.05
CA SER A 81 -15.21 -11.18 -5.30
C SER A 81 -13.85 -11.19 -4.59
N ILE A 82 -13.84 -11.66 -3.35
CA ILE A 82 -12.62 -11.99 -2.61
C ILE A 82 -12.35 -13.47 -2.90
N SER A 83 -11.14 -13.82 -3.34
CA SER A 83 -10.78 -15.19 -3.72
C SER A 83 -9.55 -15.66 -2.95
N ASP A 84 -9.60 -16.94 -2.51
CA ASP A 84 -8.49 -17.62 -1.83
C ASP A 84 -7.50 -18.27 -2.80
N ARG A 85 -7.62 -18.02 -4.10
CA ARG A 85 -6.66 -18.55 -5.09
C ARG A 85 -5.26 -18.00 -4.84
N PRO A 86 -4.21 -18.80 -5.08
CA PRO A 86 -2.84 -18.28 -5.09
C PRO A 86 -2.70 -17.14 -6.10
N VAL A 87 -2.15 -16.02 -5.68
CA VAL A 87 -1.91 -14.84 -6.50
C VAL A 87 -0.43 -14.50 -6.42
N PRO A 88 0.39 -14.90 -7.40
CA PRO A 88 1.85 -14.80 -7.33
C PRO A 88 2.36 -13.38 -6.99
N VAL A 89 1.73 -12.34 -7.53
CA VAL A 89 2.14 -10.95 -7.24
C VAL A 89 1.92 -10.56 -5.77
N LEU A 90 0.98 -11.18 -5.05
CA LEU A 90 0.83 -10.97 -3.61
C LEU A 90 1.94 -11.68 -2.82
N ASP A 91 2.41 -12.85 -3.28
CA ASP A 91 3.56 -13.53 -2.69
C ASP A 91 4.85 -12.71 -2.92
N GLU A 92 5.06 -12.22 -4.14
CA GLU A 92 6.16 -11.30 -4.46
C GLU A 92 6.15 -10.05 -3.57
N ALA A 93 4.97 -9.46 -3.35
CA ALA A 93 4.85 -8.28 -2.49
C ALA A 93 5.16 -8.61 -1.01
N VAL A 94 4.79 -9.80 -0.52
CA VAL A 94 5.17 -10.27 0.83
C VAL A 94 6.68 -10.44 0.92
N TRP A 95 7.34 -11.11 -0.04
CA TRP A 95 8.80 -11.25 -0.05
C TRP A 95 9.53 -9.91 -0.14
N TRP A 96 8.96 -8.96 -0.88
CA TRP A 96 9.45 -7.60 -0.92
C TRP A 96 9.39 -6.95 0.47
N LEU A 97 8.26 -7.06 1.15
CA LEU A 97 8.05 -6.52 2.51
C LEU A 97 8.97 -7.19 3.53
N ASP A 98 9.13 -8.51 3.49
CA ASP A 98 10.03 -9.25 4.37
C ASP A 98 11.48 -8.77 4.22
N SER A 99 11.93 -8.57 2.98
CA SER A 99 13.27 -8.03 2.70
C SER A 99 13.41 -6.60 3.20
N TYR A 100 12.42 -5.76 2.93
CA TYR A 100 12.42 -4.36 3.32
C TYR A 100 12.45 -4.20 4.86
N PHE A 101 11.56 -4.88 5.59
CA PHE A 101 11.52 -4.80 7.05
C PHE A 101 12.70 -5.49 7.74
N ALA A 102 13.45 -6.32 7.03
CA ALA A 102 14.74 -6.83 7.48
C ALA A 102 15.90 -5.82 7.26
N GLY A 103 15.60 -4.58 6.87
CA GLY A 103 16.59 -3.52 6.63
C GLY A 103 17.42 -3.72 5.35
N ARG A 104 16.91 -4.50 4.40
CA ARG A 104 17.58 -4.74 3.11
C ARG A 104 16.79 -4.06 1.99
N GLU A 105 17.50 -3.39 1.10
CA GLU A 105 16.88 -2.89 -0.14
C GLU A 105 16.42 -4.10 -0.99
N PRO A 106 15.11 -4.20 -1.29
CA PRO A 106 14.64 -5.28 -2.15
C PRO A 106 15.15 -5.13 -3.58
N GLY A 107 15.78 -6.18 -4.11
CA GLY A 107 16.41 -6.18 -5.44
C GLY A 107 15.42 -6.28 -6.61
N PHE A 108 14.12 -6.22 -6.36
CA PHE A 108 13.06 -6.31 -7.37
C PHE A 108 11.85 -5.46 -6.97
N THR A 109 10.96 -5.23 -7.91
CA THR A 109 9.67 -4.58 -7.66
C THR A 109 8.56 -5.42 -8.29
N PRO A 110 7.51 -5.83 -7.54
CA PRO A 110 6.35 -6.49 -8.10
C PRO A 110 5.70 -5.65 -9.21
N LEU A 111 4.95 -6.27 -10.10
CA LEU A 111 4.19 -5.52 -11.10
C LEU A 111 3.15 -4.63 -10.40
N LEU A 112 3.20 -3.32 -10.64
CA LEU A 112 2.32 -2.34 -10.00
C LEU A 112 1.27 -1.82 -10.99
N ARG A 113 0.03 -1.77 -10.55
CA ARG A 113 -1.10 -1.13 -11.24
C ARG A 113 -1.92 -0.33 -10.23
N PRO A 114 -1.48 0.90 -9.87
CA PRO A 114 -2.13 1.71 -8.84
C PRO A 114 -3.62 1.91 -9.10
N TYR A 115 -4.45 1.66 -8.08
CA TYR A 115 -5.89 1.80 -8.18
C TYR A 115 -6.29 3.27 -8.39
N LYS A 116 -7.13 3.54 -9.40
CA LYS A 116 -7.74 4.86 -9.71
C LYS A 116 -6.75 6.03 -9.61
N SER A 117 -5.87 6.18 -10.60
CA SER A 117 -4.98 7.34 -10.69
C SER A 117 -5.44 8.36 -11.74
N SER A 118 -5.28 9.65 -11.43
CA SER A 118 -5.28 10.69 -12.46
C SER A 118 -3.92 10.77 -13.14
N PRO A 119 -3.81 11.30 -14.37
CA PRO A 119 -2.52 11.47 -15.04
C PRO A 119 -1.51 12.27 -14.21
N PHE A 120 -1.97 13.26 -13.44
CA PHE A 120 -1.11 14.02 -12.54
C PHE A 120 -0.58 13.17 -11.37
N ARG A 121 -1.45 12.42 -10.69
CA ARG A 121 -1.03 11.51 -9.62
C ARG A 121 -0.04 10.47 -10.13
N GLN A 122 -0.28 9.91 -11.32
CA GLN A 122 0.62 8.93 -11.92
C GLN A 122 2.01 9.53 -12.11
N LYS A 123 2.13 10.74 -12.70
CA LYS A 123 3.43 11.43 -12.83
C LYS A 123 4.15 11.64 -11.50
N VAL A 124 3.40 12.00 -10.44
CA VAL A 124 3.98 12.15 -9.11
C VAL A 124 4.50 10.81 -8.59
N TRP A 125 3.70 9.73 -8.67
CA TRP A 125 4.10 8.42 -8.17
C TRP A 125 5.25 7.81 -8.97
N ASP A 126 5.31 8.03 -10.28
CA ASP A 126 6.46 7.63 -11.10
C ASP A 126 7.73 8.37 -10.64
N ALA A 127 7.63 9.67 -10.36
CA ALA A 127 8.77 10.45 -9.82
C ALA A 127 9.19 9.99 -8.41
N LEU A 128 8.24 9.53 -7.57
CA LEU A 128 8.57 8.94 -6.26
C LEU A 128 9.36 7.65 -6.39
N ARG A 129 9.02 6.78 -7.33
CA ARG A 129 9.69 5.49 -7.56
C ARG A 129 11.17 5.64 -7.95
N GLU A 130 11.56 6.82 -8.42
CA GLU A 130 12.94 7.12 -8.76
C GLU A 130 13.78 7.62 -7.56
N ILE A 131 13.18 7.76 -6.36
CA ILE A 131 13.92 8.09 -5.14
C ILE A 131 14.58 6.81 -4.62
N PRO A 132 15.92 6.73 -4.60
CA PRO A 132 16.62 5.54 -4.14
C PRO A 132 16.35 5.21 -2.67
N TYR A 133 16.62 3.98 -2.27
CA TYR A 133 16.64 3.56 -0.87
C TYR A 133 17.70 4.38 -0.10
N GLY A 134 17.32 4.87 1.08
CA GLY A 134 18.20 5.71 1.89
C GLY A 134 18.31 7.18 1.46
N GLU A 135 17.63 7.59 0.37
CA GLU A 135 17.60 8.99 -0.05
C GLU A 135 16.24 9.64 0.19
N THR A 136 16.25 10.97 0.27
CA THR A 136 15.03 11.76 0.42
C THR A 136 14.96 12.87 -0.62
N ARG A 137 13.75 13.34 -0.90
CA ARG A 137 13.48 14.51 -1.75
C ARG A 137 12.44 15.40 -1.08
N THR A 138 12.45 16.68 -1.42
CA THR A 138 11.42 17.61 -0.97
C THR A 138 10.23 17.61 -1.92
N TYR A 139 9.05 18.04 -1.44
CA TYR A 139 7.88 18.24 -2.32
C TYR A 139 8.17 19.21 -3.47
N GLY A 140 9.05 20.19 -3.24
CA GLY A 140 9.49 21.14 -4.26
C GLY A 140 10.31 20.48 -5.37
N GLU A 141 11.27 19.62 -5.01
CA GLU A 141 12.08 18.87 -5.98
C GLU A 141 11.22 17.91 -6.83
N ILE A 142 10.24 17.24 -6.21
CA ILE A 142 9.28 16.42 -6.97
C ILE A 142 8.47 17.30 -7.93
N ALA A 143 7.96 18.46 -7.46
CA ALA A 143 7.22 19.38 -8.32
C ALA A 143 8.05 19.89 -9.50
N GLU A 144 9.32 20.22 -9.26
CA GLU A 144 10.26 20.61 -10.32
C GLU A 144 10.50 19.50 -11.34
N LYS A 145 10.76 18.28 -10.85
CA LYS A 145 11.00 17.08 -11.67
C LYS A 145 9.87 16.79 -12.65
N ILE A 146 8.61 16.94 -12.20
CA ILE A 146 7.43 16.70 -13.06
C ILE A 146 7.00 17.94 -13.88
N GLY A 147 7.80 19.03 -13.85
CA GLY A 147 7.52 20.25 -14.61
C GLY A 147 6.45 21.15 -14.02
N CYS A 148 6.15 21.06 -12.71
CA CYS A 148 5.09 21.77 -12.01
C CYS A 148 5.62 22.58 -10.82
N ARG A 149 6.66 23.40 -11.00
CA ARG A 149 7.43 24.11 -9.94
C ARG A 149 6.60 24.84 -8.85
N HIS A 150 5.41 25.33 -9.18
CA HIS A 150 4.56 26.06 -8.23
C HIS A 150 3.47 25.20 -7.59
N SER A 151 3.55 23.87 -7.71
CA SER A 151 2.49 22.95 -7.33
C SER A 151 2.86 22.04 -6.15
N ALA A 152 3.77 22.46 -5.26
CA ALA A 152 4.19 21.64 -4.12
C ALA A 152 3.01 21.14 -3.26
N GLN A 153 1.95 21.94 -3.10
CA GLN A 153 0.74 21.54 -2.38
C GLN A 153 -0.05 20.45 -3.14
N ALA A 154 -0.18 20.59 -4.46
CA ALA A 154 -0.84 19.56 -5.29
C ALA A 154 -0.03 18.26 -5.32
N VAL A 155 1.31 18.37 -5.37
CA VAL A 155 2.22 17.22 -5.22
C VAL A 155 2.03 16.58 -3.85
N GLY A 156 1.98 17.35 -2.76
CA GLY A 156 1.72 16.86 -1.40
C GLY A 156 0.40 16.08 -1.31
N ASN A 157 -0.66 16.58 -1.95
CA ASN A 157 -1.92 15.88 -2.04
C ASN A 157 -1.78 14.54 -2.80
N ALA A 158 -1.09 14.52 -3.94
CA ALA A 158 -0.86 13.31 -4.72
C ALA A 158 0.00 12.28 -3.96
N VAL A 159 1.04 12.74 -3.26
CA VAL A 159 1.90 11.92 -2.38
C VAL A 159 1.06 11.28 -1.26
N GLY A 160 0.17 12.06 -0.61
CA GLY A 160 -0.71 11.56 0.46
C GLY A 160 -1.76 10.55 0.00
N HIS A 161 -2.08 10.53 -1.30
CA HIS A 161 -3.02 9.56 -1.90
C HIS A 161 -2.31 8.39 -2.59
N ASN A 162 -1.05 8.14 -2.29
CA ASN A 162 -0.33 6.97 -2.79
C ASN A 162 -1.06 5.68 -2.38
N PRO A 163 -1.50 4.84 -3.34
CA PRO A 163 -2.23 3.61 -3.03
C PRO A 163 -1.31 2.42 -2.73
N ILE A 164 0.01 2.54 -2.94
CA ILE A 164 0.97 1.44 -2.75
C ILE A 164 2.10 1.95 -1.85
N SER A 165 1.83 1.99 -0.54
CA SER A 165 2.78 2.45 0.47
C SER A 165 4.08 1.63 0.43
N LEU A 166 5.20 2.22 0.81
CA LEU A 166 6.55 1.65 0.83
C LEU A 166 7.14 1.40 -0.56
N ILE A 167 6.52 0.58 -1.40
CA ILE A 167 7.00 0.26 -2.77
C ILE A 167 7.00 1.52 -3.64
N ILE A 168 5.97 2.37 -3.52
CA ILE A 168 6.02 3.75 -3.99
C ILE A 168 6.41 4.60 -2.77
N PRO A 169 7.66 5.08 -2.67
CA PRO A 169 8.24 5.52 -1.41
C PRO A 169 7.84 6.95 -1.02
N CYS A 170 6.54 7.16 -0.77
CA CYS A 170 6.01 8.47 -0.36
C CYS A 170 6.54 8.93 1.01
N HIS A 171 7.06 8.02 1.86
CA HIS A 171 7.73 8.34 3.11
C HIS A 171 9.07 9.06 2.91
N ARG A 172 9.73 8.93 1.74
CA ARG A 172 11.01 9.60 1.40
C ARG A 172 10.84 11.07 0.99
N VAL A 173 9.60 11.63 1.04
CA VAL A 173 9.36 13.04 0.69
C VAL A 173 9.26 13.89 1.96
N LEU A 174 10.11 14.92 2.06
CA LEU A 174 10.25 15.79 3.22
C LEU A 174 9.75 17.22 2.94
N GLY A 175 9.57 18.00 3.99
CA GLY A 175 9.41 19.45 3.90
C GLY A 175 10.65 20.13 3.33
N LYS A 176 10.52 21.39 2.88
CA LYS A 176 11.63 22.17 2.30
C LYS A 176 12.80 22.36 3.28
N ASP A 177 12.50 22.39 4.56
CA ASP A 177 13.43 22.55 5.68
C ASP A 177 13.94 21.19 6.22
N GLY A 178 13.64 20.09 5.53
CA GLY A 178 13.97 18.73 5.99
C GLY A 178 13.00 18.16 7.03
N SER A 179 11.94 18.90 7.39
CA SER A 179 10.97 18.45 8.39
C SER A 179 10.14 17.25 7.93
N LEU A 180 9.78 16.39 8.88
CA LEU A 180 8.85 15.30 8.66
C LEU A 180 7.42 15.85 8.55
N THR A 181 6.88 15.88 7.35
CA THR A 181 5.53 16.35 7.07
C THR A 181 4.77 15.37 6.20
N GLY A 182 3.46 15.38 6.32
CA GLY A 182 2.53 14.82 5.34
C GLY A 182 2.74 13.35 4.97
N TYR A 183 2.48 12.41 5.89
CA TYR A 183 2.45 10.97 5.58
C TYR A 183 1.10 10.36 5.95
N ALA A 184 0.49 9.61 5.03
CA ALA A 184 -0.83 9.01 5.25
C ALA A 184 -0.81 7.97 6.39
N GLY A 185 0.28 7.24 6.54
CA GLY A 185 0.50 6.28 7.62
C GLY A 185 0.91 6.88 8.97
N GLY A 186 1.03 8.22 9.09
CA GLY A 186 1.46 8.89 10.32
C GLY A 186 2.96 9.16 10.40
N LEU A 187 3.34 10.25 11.07
CA LEU A 187 4.73 10.73 11.10
C LEU A 187 5.67 9.79 11.87
N GLU A 188 5.16 9.07 12.86
CA GLU A 188 5.95 8.07 13.62
C GLU A 188 6.44 6.95 12.71
N ARG A 189 5.53 6.38 11.88
CA ARG A 189 5.91 5.39 10.87
C ARG A 189 6.89 5.95 9.85
N LYS A 190 6.67 7.18 9.39
CA LYS A 190 7.59 7.84 8.47
C LYS A 190 9.00 7.96 9.05
N ALA A 191 9.11 8.42 10.29
CA ALA A 191 10.40 8.53 10.98
C ALA A 191 11.07 7.15 11.12
N TRP A 192 10.31 6.13 11.51
CA TRP A 192 10.82 4.78 11.67
C TRP A 192 11.35 4.21 10.33
N LEU A 193 10.58 4.38 9.25
CA LEU A 193 10.97 3.92 7.91
C LEU A 193 12.25 4.61 7.41
N LEU A 194 12.36 5.92 7.61
CA LEU A 194 13.55 6.68 7.23
C LEU A 194 14.79 6.30 8.06
N ARG A 195 14.60 5.93 9.35
CA ARG A 195 15.70 5.39 10.15
C ARG A 195 16.12 3.99 9.66
N LEU A 196 15.15 3.11 9.37
CA LEU A 196 15.42 1.80 8.80
C LEU A 196 16.26 1.90 7.52
N GLU A 197 15.98 2.91 6.68
CA GLU A 197 16.70 3.20 5.45
C GLU A 197 18.02 3.96 5.65
N GLY A 198 18.32 4.39 6.87
CA GLY A 198 19.53 5.18 7.18
C GLY A 198 19.45 6.66 6.75
N SER A 199 18.26 7.15 6.36
CA SER A 199 18.05 8.54 5.95
C SER A 199 17.86 9.51 7.11
N LEU A 200 17.61 9.01 8.32
CA LEU A 200 17.54 9.78 9.56
C LEU A 200 18.44 9.13 10.63
N PRO A 201 19.06 9.93 11.51
CA PRO A 201 19.78 9.39 12.66
C PRO A 201 18.81 8.64 13.60
N GLU A 202 19.36 7.75 14.42
CA GLU A 202 18.66 6.99 15.47
C GLU A 202 18.03 7.91 16.53
#